data_294892c5282a1dda6f15c531300f6604
#
_entry.id   294892c5282a1dda6f15c531300f6604
#
_cell.length_a   1.000
_cell.length_b   1.000
_cell.length_c   1.000
_cell.angle_alpha   90.00
_cell.angle_beta   90.00
_cell.angle_gamma   90.00
#
_symmetry.space_group_name_H-M   'P 1'
#
loop_
_entity.id
_entity.type
_entity.pdbx_description
1 polymer ?
#
loop_
_entity_poly.entity_id
_entity_poly.type
_entity_poly.pdbx_seq_one_letter_code
_entity_poly.pdbx_strand_id
1 'polypeptide(L)'
;MSRFKVSKFRHTEARPPRREAWITDIRAGTTSSCGNHIKSSCSLIAFNSDRTGVLGIVPLEGQGENKRHVTHLGCHSDLITDLDFSPFDDFLLATGSADRTMKLWRLPASGQALPPGPGLVLGPEDTRVEVLQFHPTVDGILVSTAGTAVKVWDVAKQQPLTELAAHRDLVQGAVWSRDGALVSTTCKDKQLRIFDPRAKPEASQSTQAHENSKDGRLVWTGTQEHLVSTGFNQMREREVKLWDTRHFSSALTSLTLDTSPGAPSRGREINLEMGPSTSH
;
A
#
# COMPACT_ATOMS: atom_id res chain seq x y z
N MET A 1 -24.96 17.43 -33.48
CA MET A 1 -23.82 18.25 -33.01
C MET A 1 -23.31 17.66 -31.71
N SER A 2 -22.17 16.97 -31.74
CA SER A 2 -21.57 16.38 -30.55
C SER A 2 -20.93 17.49 -29.71
N ARG A 3 -21.49 17.76 -28.52
CA ARG A 3 -20.87 18.70 -27.57
C ARG A 3 -19.66 18.01 -26.98
N PHE A 4 -18.48 18.43 -27.37
CA PHE A 4 -17.25 18.02 -26.68
C PHE A 4 -17.34 18.44 -25.20
N LYS A 5 -17.41 17.47 -24.29
CA LYS A 5 -17.23 17.75 -22.86
C LYS A 5 -15.81 18.22 -22.65
N VAL A 6 -15.64 19.46 -22.21
CA VAL A 6 -14.32 20.00 -21.82
C VAL A 6 -13.88 19.24 -20.57
N SER A 7 -12.85 18.40 -20.69
CA SER A 7 -12.26 17.70 -19.55
C SER A 7 -11.59 18.70 -18.60
N LYS A 8 -11.76 18.52 -17.30
CA LYS A 8 -11.01 19.26 -16.27
C LYS A 8 -9.49 19.11 -16.44
N PHE A 9 -9.06 18.03 -17.06
CA PHE A 9 -7.66 17.68 -17.30
C PHE A 9 -7.15 18.07 -18.68
N ARG A 10 -7.83 18.98 -19.38
CA ARG A 10 -7.48 19.40 -20.74
C ARG A 10 -6.04 19.91 -20.88
N HIS A 11 -5.47 20.42 -19.81
CA HIS A 11 -4.10 20.95 -19.77
C HIS A 11 -3.15 20.07 -18.97
N THR A 12 -3.60 18.89 -18.51
CA THR A 12 -2.75 17.94 -17.81
C THR A 12 -2.24 16.92 -18.80
N GLU A 13 -0.98 17.01 -19.15
CA GLU A 13 -0.29 16.09 -20.05
C GLU A 13 0.78 15.35 -19.26
N ALA A 14 0.65 14.02 -19.17
CA ALA A 14 1.70 13.18 -18.60
C ALA A 14 2.83 13.05 -19.61
N ARG A 15 4.00 13.60 -19.29
CA ARG A 15 5.21 13.45 -20.10
C ARG A 15 6.12 12.41 -19.46
N PRO A 16 6.49 11.34 -20.18
CA PRO A 16 7.46 10.40 -19.65
C PRO A 16 8.79 11.13 -19.37
N PRO A 17 9.47 10.81 -18.26
CA PRO A 17 10.76 11.41 -17.96
C PRO A 17 11.76 11.06 -19.07
N ARG A 18 12.76 11.92 -19.25
CA ARG A 18 13.86 11.67 -20.20
C ARG A 18 14.63 10.42 -19.75
N ARG A 19 15.26 9.71 -20.70
CA ARG A 19 16.01 8.47 -20.43
C ARG A 19 17.11 8.64 -19.37
N GLU A 20 17.71 9.81 -19.31
CA GLU A 20 18.74 10.15 -18.31
C GLU A 20 18.21 10.17 -16.88
N ALA A 21 16.89 10.40 -16.72
CA ALA A 21 16.21 10.37 -15.43
C ALA A 21 15.69 8.98 -15.05
N TRP A 22 15.82 7.98 -15.93
CA TRP A 22 15.36 6.63 -15.64
C TRP A 22 16.31 5.96 -14.64
N ILE A 23 15.72 5.19 -13.73
CA ILE A 23 16.46 4.26 -12.89
C ILE A 23 16.56 2.97 -13.68
N THR A 24 17.79 2.63 -14.10
CA THR A 24 18.07 1.42 -14.89
C THR A 24 18.65 0.32 -14.02
N ASP A 25 18.76 -0.88 -14.59
CA ASP A 25 19.36 -2.06 -13.96
C ASP A 25 18.65 -2.54 -12.69
N ILE A 26 17.35 -2.28 -12.60
CA ILE A 26 16.51 -2.78 -11.52
C ILE A 26 16.17 -4.24 -11.78
N ARG A 27 16.54 -5.10 -10.83
CA ARG A 27 16.10 -6.50 -10.78
C ARG A 27 14.98 -6.62 -9.75
N ALA A 28 13.76 -6.35 -10.20
CA ALA A 28 12.57 -6.50 -9.38
C ALA A 28 12.08 -7.95 -9.41
N GLY A 29 11.73 -8.47 -8.23
CA GLY A 29 11.11 -9.78 -8.08
C GLY A 29 9.61 -9.72 -8.34
N THR A 30 9.05 -10.87 -8.70
CA THR A 30 7.61 -11.10 -8.75
C THR A 30 7.18 -11.86 -7.51
N THR A 31 6.34 -11.26 -6.69
CA THR A 31 5.82 -11.90 -5.47
C THR A 31 4.30 -11.94 -5.56
N SER A 32 3.69 -13.10 -5.31
CA SER A 32 2.25 -13.19 -5.19
C SER A 32 1.85 -12.82 -3.76
N SER A 33 1.52 -11.57 -3.54
CA SER A 33 0.97 -11.06 -2.28
C SER A 33 -0.05 -9.97 -2.56
N CYS A 34 -0.86 -9.71 -1.54
CA CYS A 34 -1.85 -8.63 -1.58
C CYS A 34 -1.25 -7.24 -1.27
N GLY A 35 -0.01 -7.16 -0.80
CA GLY A 35 0.67 -5.93 -0.43
C GLY A 35 1.30 -5.18 -1.60
N ASN A 36 2.04 -4.14 -1.28
CA ASN A 36 2.78 -3.34 -2.24
C ASN A 36 4.19 -3.91 -2.40
N HIS A 37 4.70 -3.94 -3.64
CA HIS A 37 6.04 -4.43 -3.93
C HIS A 37 7.03 -3.32 -4.20
N ILE A 38 6.54 -2.08 -4.22
CA ILE A 38 7.33 -0.87 -4.37
C ILE A 38 6.66 0.27 -3.60
N LYS A 39 7.45 1.03 -2.89
CA LYS A 39 7.04 2.26 -2.19
C LYS A 39 8.15 3.29 -2.25
N SER A 40 7.76 4.56 -2.18
CA SER A 40 8.71 5.67 -2.07
C SER A 40 8.35 6.57 -0.89
N SER A 41 9.39 7.12 -0.28
CA SER A 41 9.32 8.35 0.52
C SER A 41 9.70 9.55 -0.36
N CYS A 42 9.90 10.72 0.24
CA CYS A 42 10.46 11.86 -0.49
C CYS A 42 11.96 11.68 -0.83
N SER A 43 12.65 10.76 -0.16
CA SER A 43 14.11 10.58 -0.28
C SER A 43 14.52 9.25 -0.90
N LEU A 44 13.73 8.20 -0.74
CA LEU A 44 14.10 6.84 -1.09
C LEU A 44 12.99 6.12 -1.86
N ILE A 45 13.39 5.15 -2.68
CA ILE A 45 12.51 4.11 -3.23
C ILE A 45 12.95 2.77 -2.65
N ALA A 46 12.00 1.97 -2.16
CA ALA A 46 12.19 0.58 -1.77
C ALA A 46 11.34 -0.33 -2.65
N PHE A 47 11.89 -1.44 -3.09
CA PHE A 47 11.16 -2.42 -3.91
C PHE A 47 11.64 -3.85 -3.63
N ASN A 48 10.76 -4.83 -3.85
CA ASN A 48 11.14 -6.24 -3.76
C ASN A 48 12.14 -6.59 -4.85
N SER A 49 13.31 -7.07 -4.47
CA SER A 49 14.31 -7.56 -5.42
C SER A 49 13.96 -8.96 -5.95
N ASP A 50 14.74 -9.45 -6.91
CA ASP A 50 14.67 -10.84 -7.42
C ASP A 50 15.12 -11.89 -6.38
N ARG A 51 15.61 -11.47 -5.21
CA ARG A 51 16.03 -12.33 -4.11
C ARG A 51 14.98 -12.34 -3.00
N THR A 52 14.59 -13.53 -2.55
CA THR A 52 13.66 -13.72 -1.45
C THR A 52 14.13 -12.99 -0.18
N GLY A 53 13.24 -12.23 0.45
CA GLY A 53 13.51 -11.52 1.69
C GLY A 53 14.43 -10.31 1.56
N VAL A 54 14.77 -9.89 0.34
CA VAL A 54 15.70 -8.78 0.08
C VAL A 54 14.98 -7.64 -0.64
N LEU A 55 15.17 -6.43 -0.15
CA LEU A 55 14.75 -5.20 -0.82
C LEU A 55 15.89 -4.55 -1.60
N GLY A 56 15.54 -3.95 -2.73
CA GLY A 56 16.36 -2.94 -3.38
C GLY A 56 16.01 -1.56 -2.83
N ILE A 57 17.02 -0.79 -2.43
CA ILE A 57 16.88 0.59 -1.95
C ILE A 57 17.61 1.52 -2.91
N VAL A 58 16.91 2.56 -3.36
CA VAL A 58 17.43 3.56 -4.30
C VAL A 58 17.18 4.95 -3.76
N PRO A 59 18.21 5.80 -3.59
CA PRO A 59 18.00 7.21 -3.27
C PRO A 59 17.43 7.97 -4.48
N LEU A 60 16.46 8.85 -4.20
CA LEU A 60 15.84 9.71 -5.23
C LEU A 60 16.78 10.82 -5.68
N GLU A 61 17.52 11.40 -4.74
CA GLU A 61 18.52 12.41 -5.04
C GLU A 61 19.86 11.75 -5.37
N GLY A 62 20.24 11.78 -6.63
CA GLY A 62 21.59 11.44 -7.08
C GLY A 62 22.33 12.72 -7.43
N GLN A 63 23.38 13.09 -6.69
CA GLN A 63 24.27 14.18 -7.07
C GLN A 63 25.29 13.68 -8.08
N GLY A 64 25.33 14.32 -9.27
CA GLY A 64 26.38 14.15 -10.27
C GLY A 64 26.18 12.99 -11.23
N GLU A 65 27.23 12.70 -12.02
CA GLU A 65 27.29 11.62 -13.02
C GLU A 65 27.19 10.20 -12.45
N ASN A 66 27.13 10.05 -11.12
CA ASN A 66 26.98 8.77 -10.48
C ASN A 66 25.55 8.27 -10.66
N LYS A 67 25.43 7.22 -11.46
CA LYS A 67 24.21 6.42 -11.62
C LYS A 67 23.64 6.09 -10.25
N ARG A 68 22.32 6.23 -10.09
CA ARG A 68 21.60 5.81 -8.88
C ARG A 68 21.86 4.33 -8.65
N HIS A 69 22.66 4.00 -7.65
CA HIS A 69 22.98 2.62 -7.33
C HIS A 69 21.89 2.00 -6.48
N VAL A 70 21.47 0.79 -6.86
CA VAL A 70 20.59 -0.04 -6.03
C VAL A 70 21.44 -0.69 -4.95
N THR A 71 21.14 -0.42 -3.70
CA THR A 71 21.68 -1.17 -2.56
C THR A 71 20.69 -2.22 -2.11
N HIS A 72 21.17 -3.36 -1.63
CA HIS A 72 20.33 -4.49 -1.25
C HIS A 72 20.29 -4.64 0.26
N LEU A 73 19.08 -4.64 0.83
CA LEU A 73 18.82 -4.83 2.26
C LEU A 73 18.19 -6.20 2.48
N GLY A 74 18.89 -7.09 3.18
CA GLY A 74 18.33 -8.36 3.65
C GLY A 74 17.39 -8.12 4.81
N CYS A 75 16.08 -8.24 4.57
CA CYS A 75 15.06 -7.91 5.54
C CYS A 75 14.52 -9.13 6.28
N HIS A 76 14.18 -10.17 5.55
CA HIS A 76 13.42 -11.30 6.07
C HIS A 76 13.98 -12.63 5.62
N SER A 77 13.62 -13.71 6.33
CA SER A 77 13.99 -15.08 5.96
C SER A 77 13.08 -15.67 4.88
N ASP A 78 11.96 -15.01 4.57
CA ASP A 78 10.99 -15.42 3.56
C ASP A 78 10.50 -14.20 2.75
N LEU A 79 9.55 -14.42 1.84
CA LEU A 79 9.00 -13.40 0.94
C LEU A 79 8.53 -12.15 1.69
N ILE A 80 8.95 -10.99 1.23
CA ILE A 80 8.40 -9.72 1.68
C ILE A 80 7.06 -9.51 0.97
N THR A 81 6.00 -9.44 1.75
CA THR A 81 4.62 -9.37 1.27
C THR A 81 4.13 -7.95 1.08
N ASP A 82 4.57 -7.03 1.93
CA ASP A 82 4.23 -5.61 1.86
C ASP A 82 5.33 -4.74 2.47
N LEU A 83 5.34 -3.48 2.09
CA LEU A 83 6.24 -2.46 2.62
C LEU A 83 5.57 -1.10 2.61
N ASP A 84 5.90 -0.26 3.60
CA ASP A 84 5.40 1.10 3.70
C ASP A 84 6.41 2.01 4.39
N PHE A 85 6.55 3.25 3.89
CA PHE A 85 7.34 4.28 4.55
C PHE A 85 6.50 5.04 5.54
N SER A 86 7.10 5.45 6.65
CA SER A 86 6.45 6.36 7.59
C SER A 86 6.15 7.69 6.91
N PRO A 87 4.93 8.25 7.08
CA PRO A 87 4.63 9.58 6.58
C PRO A 87 5.32 10.71 7.37
N PHE A 88 5.95 10.38 8.52
CA PHE A 88 6.63 11.34 9.40
C PHE A 88 8.16 11.31 9.28
N ASP A 89 8.70 10.26 8.67
CA ASP A 89 10.14 10.05 8.57
C ASP A 89 10.48 9.31 7.28
N ASP A 90 11.11 10.01 6.35
CA ASP A 90 11.50 9.51 5.03
C ASP A 90 12.43 8.29 5.06
N PHE A 91 13.10 8.07 6.20
CA PHE A 91 14.08 7.01 6.38
C PHE A 91 13.56 5.85 7.24
N LEU A 92 12.31 5.91 7.71
CA LEU A 92 11.69 4.83 8.46
C LEU A 92 10.82 3.97 7.54
N LEU A 93 11.23 2.73 7.34
CA LEU A 93 10.54 1.74 6.50
C LEU A 93 10.01 0.59 7.37
N ALA A 94 8.74 0.22 7.18
CA ALA A 94 8.16 -1.01 7.71
C ALA A 94 8.06 -2.06 6.60
N THR A 95 8.33 -3.30 6.93
CA THR A 95 8.22 -4.47 6.03
C THR A 95 7.46 -5.59 6.70
N GLY A 96 6.55 -6.21 5.97
CA GLY A 96 5.82 -7.42 6.38
C GLY A 96 6.25 -8.61 5.55
N SER A 97 6.20 -9.82 6.11
CA SER A 97 6.74 -11.00 5.45
C SER A 97 5.91 -12.27 5.69
N ALA A 98 6.14 -13.23 4.80
CA ALA A 98 5.69 -14.61 4.95
C ALA A 98 6.38 -15.32 6.13
N ASP A 99 7.49 -14.80 6.65
CA ASP A 99 8.11 -15.28 7.90
C ASP A 99 7.31 -14.92 9.16
N ARG A 100 6.12 -14.33 9.01
CA ARG A 100 5.14 -13.95 10.04
C ARG A 100 5.58 -12.78 10.92
N THR A 101 6.61 -12.06 10.52
CA THR A 101 7.09 -10.88 11.25
C THR A 101 6.90 -9.59 10.46
N MET A 102 6.78 -8.50 11.19
CA MET A 102 6.94 -7.15 10.67
C MET A 102 8.23 -6.58 11.25
N LYS A 103 9.00 -5.90 10.43
CA LYS A 103 10.28 -5.29 10.84
C LYS A 103 10.33 -3.84 10.43
N LEU A 104 10.88 -3.02 11.33
CA LEU A 104 11.10 -1.60 11.08
C LEU A 104 12.58 -1.34 10.88
N TRP A 105 12.88 -0.58 9.86
CA TRP A 105 14.23 -0.30 9.38
C TRP A 105 14.47 1.20 9.38
N ARG A 106 15.51 1.62 10.06
CA ARG A 106 16.03 2.98 9.96
C ARG A 106 17.04 3.01 8.83
N LEU A 107 16.64 3.49 7.67
CA LEU A 107 17.51 3.59 6.52
C LEU A 107 18.40 4.82 6.64
N PRO A 108 19.65 4.78 6.20
CA PRO A 108 20.53 5.92 6.23
C PRO A 108 20.18 6.92 5.11
N ALA A 109 20.55 8.17 5.31
CA ALA A 109 20.67 9.12 4.21
C ALA A 109 21.70 8.61 3.18
N SER A 110 21.63 9.13 1.95
CA SER A 110 22.49 8.68 0.84
C SER A 110 23.99 8.63 1.21
N GLY A 111 24.68 7.58 0.77
CA GLY A 111 26.13 7.41 0.93
C GLY A 111 26.58 6.70 2.20
N GLN A 112 25.68 6.31 3.08
CA GLN A 112 25.99 5.53 4.28
C GLN A 112 25.65 4.05 4.08
N ALA A 113 26.28 3.17 4.87
CA ALA A 113 26.00 1.74 4.83
C ALA A 113 24.59 1.45 5.37
N LEU A 114 23.91 0.48 4.75
CA LEU A 114 22.62 0.00 5.23
C LEU A 114 22.75 -0.62 6.63
N PRO A 115 21.69 -0.56 7.45
CA PRO A 115 21.72 -1.12 8.80
C PRO A 115 21.96 -2.63 8.75
N PRO A 116 22.74 -3.19 9.69
CA PRO A 116 23.03 -4.63 9.73
C PRO A 116 21.83 -5.46 10.22
N GLY A 117 20.80 -4.82 10.76
CA GLY A 117 19.59 -5.46 11.27
C GLY A 117 18.44 -4.48 11.46
N PRO A 118 17.24 -4.99 11.73
CA PRO A 118 16.10 -4.16 12.01
C PRO A 118 16.25 -3.40 13.32
N GLY A 119 15.71 -2.18 13.37
CA GLY A 119 15.62 -1.43 14.62
C GLY A 119 14.57 -2.01 15.56
N LEU A 120 13.56 -2.70 14.99
CA LEU A 120 12.45 -3.23 15.75
C LEU A 120 11.78 -4.39 15.00
N VAL A 121 11.27 -5.38 15.77
CA VAL A 121 10.55 -6.54 15.25
C VAL A 121 9.20 -6.65 15.97
N LEU A 122 8.12 -6.75 15.20
CA LEU A 122 6.76 -6.99 15.70
C LEU A 122 6.31 -8.39 15.28
N GLY A 123 5.57 -9.06 16.14
CA GLY A 123 5.11 -10.43 15.94
C GLY A 123 5.95 -11.42 16.75
N PRO A 124 5.97 -12.73 16.41
CA PRO A 124 5.39 -13.29 15.19
C PRO A 124 3.87 -13.38 15.22
N GLU A 125 3.25 -13.26 14.06
CA GLU A 125 1.83 -13.53 13.84
C GLU A 125 1.57 -15.03 13.63
N ASP A 126 0.30 -15.45 13.74
CA ASP A 126 -0.08 -16.86 13.54
C ASP A 126 0.14 -17.32 12.09
N THR A 127 -0.06 -16.41 11.16
CA THR A 127 0.13 -16.63 9.72
C THR A 127 1.02 -15.54 9.12
N ARG A 128 1.30 -15.65 7.83
CA ARG A 128 2.07 -14.64 7.10
C ARG A 128 1.38 -13.27 7.19
N VAL A 129 2.17 -12.23 7.34
CA VAL A 129 1.68 -10.86 7.22
C VAL A 129 1.35 -10.60 5.74
N GLU A 130 0.14 -10.10 5.46
CA GLU A 130 -0.28 -9.85 4.08
C GLU A 130 -0.11 -8.38 3.67
N VAL A 131 -0.58 -7.48 4.53
CA VAL A 131 -0.61 -6.04 4.29
C VAL A 131 -0.21 -5.31 5.56
N LEU A 132 0.51 -4.20 5.40
CA LEU A 132 0.78 -3.26 6.48
C LEU A 132 0.70 -1.82 5.95
N GLN A 133 0.32 -0.90 6.84
CA GLN A 133 0.32 0.52 6.51
C GLN A 133 0.52 1.36 7.77
N PHE A 134 1.39 2.37 7.68
CA PHE A 134 1.49 3.39 8.73
C PHE A 134 0.24 4.24 8.79
N HIS A 135 -0.07 4.71 9.99
CA HIS A 135 -1.13 5.67 10.21
C HIS A 135 -0.76 7.03 9.57
N PRO A 136 -1.69 7.66 8.81
CA PRO A 136 -1.34 8.84 8.01
C PRO A 136 -1.13 10.10 8.84
N THR A 137 -1.67 10.21 10.05
CA THR A 137 -1.69 11.43 10.86
C THR A 137 -1.20 11.26 12.30
N VAL A 138 -0.87 10.04 12.73
CA VAL A 138 -0.32 9.75 14.06
C VAL A 138 0.94 8.92 13.90
N ASP A 139 2.05 9.43 14.43
CA ASP A 139 3.33 8.72 14.40
C ASP A 139 3.33 7.49 15.30
N GLY A 140 4.09 6.47 14.89
CA GLY A 140 4.25 5.24 15.66
C GLY A 140 3.05 4.31 15.67
N ILE A 141 2.03 4.54 14.86
CA ILE A 141 0.87 3.65 14.70
C ILE A 141 0.94 2.95 13.35
N LEU A 142 0.64 1.66 13.35
CA LEU A 142 0.64 0.79 12.16
C LEU A 142 -0.57 -0.13 12.17
N VAL A 143 -1.22 -0.33 11.03
CA VAL A 143 -2.18 -1.43 10.83
C VAL A 143 -1.50 -2.57 10.09
N SER A 144 -1.81 -3.80 10.47
CA SER A 144 -1.38 -5.00 9.74
C SER A 144 -2.49 -6.02 9.60
N THR A 145 -2.34 -6.90 8.61
CA THR A 145 -3.23 -8.04 8.41
C THR A 145 -2.43 -9.33 8.36
N ALA A 146 -2.95 -10.36 9.02
CA ALA A 146 -2.40 -11.71 8.99
C ALA A 146 -3.55 -12.73 8.98
N GLY A 147 -3.73 -13.44 7.85
CA GLY A 147 -4.87 -14.34 7.67
C GLY A 147 -6.21 -13.60 7.77
N THR A 148 -6.99 -13.92 8.76
CA THR A 148 -8.31 -13.30 9.06
C THR A 148 -8.23 -12.13 10.02
N ALA A 149 -7.07 -11.91 10.65
CA ALA A 149 -6.86 -10.90 11.69
C ALA A 149 -6.42 -9.56 11.10
N VAL A 150 -6.88 -8.48 11.72
CA VAL A 150 -6.43 -7.11 11.47
C VAL A 150 -6.08 -6.47 12.80
N LYS A 151 -4.84 -6.04 12.96
CA LYS A 151 -4.35 -5.46 14.21
C LYS A 151 -3.83 -4.05 13.99
N VAL A 152 -4.08 -3.19 14.96
CA VAL A 152 -3.46 -1.85 15.04
C VAL A 152 -2.40 -1.90 16.13
N TRP A 153 -1.19 -1.50 15.81
CA TRP A 153 -0.01 -1.60 16.66
C TRP A 153 0.45 -0.25 17.18
N ASP A 154 0.87 -0.23 18.44
CA ASP A 154 1.78 0.78 18.97
C ASP A 154 3.20 0.28 18.73
N VAL A 155 3.88 0.91 17.78
CA VAL A 155 5.23 0.53 17.37
C VAL A 155 6.23 0.70 18.52
N ALA A 156 6.11 1.78 19.30
CA ALA A 156 7.02 2.07 20.40
C ALA A 156 6.88 1.05 21.55
N LYS A 157 5.65 0.62 21.82
CA LYS A 157 5.38 -0.40 22.86
C LYS A 157 5.51 -1.83 22.35
N GLN A 158 5.65 -2.01 21.03
CA GLN A 158 5.76 -3.33 20.38
C GLN A 158 4.58 -4.25 20.69
N GLN A 159 3.39 -3.70 20.82
CA GLN A 159 2.17 -4.46 21.16
C GLN A 159 0.97 -3.96 20.37
N PRO A 160 -0.02 -4.84 20.12
CA PRO A 160 -1.27 -4.40 19.51
C PRO A 160 -2.04 -3.51 20.48
N LEU A 161 -2.53 -2.39 19.96
CA LEU A 161 -3.48 -1.50 20.64
C LEU A 161 -4.88 -2.07 20.60
N THR A 162 -5.26 -2.60 19.44
CA THR A 162 -6.55 -3.24 19.24
C THR A 162 -6.45 -4.27 18.11
N GLU A 163 -7.30 -5.29 18.22
CA GLU A 163 -7.55 -6.26 17.17
C GLU A 163 -9.00 -6.07 16.71
N LEU A 164 -9.18 -5.84 15.41
CA LEU A 164 -10.50 -5.69 14.81
C LEU A 164 -11.18 -7.07 14.72
N ALA A 165 -12.52 -7.09 14.72
CA ALA A 165 -13.27 -8.33 14.63
C ALA A 165 -12.84 -9.17 13.43
N ALA A 166 -12.60 -10.46 13.69
CA ALA A 166 -12.06 -11.39 12.70
C ALA A 166 -12.93 -11.47 11.45
N HIS A 167 -12.28 -11.50 10.30
CA HIS A 167 -12.91 -11.72 9.01
C HIS A 167 -13.18 -13.23 8.81
N ARG A 168 -14.05 -13.55 7.85
CA ARG A 168 -14.39 -14.96 7.57
C ARG A 168 -13.37 -15.68 6.69
N ASP A 169 -12.49 -14.92 6.05
CA ASP A 169 -11.47 -15.42 5.12
C ASP A 169 -10.28 -14.46 5.11
N LEU A 170 -9.29 -14.72 4.27
CA LEU A 170 -8.07 -13.94 4.13
C LEU A 170 -8.38 -12.47 3.83
N VAL A 171 -7.82 -11.59 4.65
CA VAL A 171 -7.86 -10.14 4.42
C VAL A 171 -6.82 -9.77 3.36
N GLN A 172 -7.30 -9.20 2.26
CA GLN A 172 -6.49 -8.86 1.08
C GLN A 172 -6.01 -7.41 1.08
N GLY A 173 -6.65 -6.56 1.86
CA GLY A 173 -6.30 -5.14 1.94
C GLY A 173 -6.78 -4.52 3.23
N ALA A 174 -5.99 -3.61 3.77
CA ALA A 174 -6.34 -2.73 4.87
C ALA A 174 -5.74 -1.36 4.59
N VAL A 175 -6.56 -0.32 4.65
CA VAL A 175 -6.14 1.05 4.39
C VAL A 175 -6.78 2.02 5.37
N TRP A 176 -5.97 2.95 5.87
CA TRP A 176 -6.44 4.06 6.67
C TRP A 176 -7.20 5.08 5.82
N SER A 177 -8.25 5.67 6.38
CA SER A 177 -8.79 6.93 5.87
C SER A 177 -7.72 8.02 5.95
N ARG A 178 -7.84 9.06 5.14
CA ARG A 178 -6.81 10.10 5.04
C ARG A 178 -6.56 10.85 6.35
N ASP A 179 -7.58 11.01 7.18
CA ASP A 179 -7.49 11.58 8.52
C ASP A 179 -7.05 10.59 9.60
N GLY A 180 -6.94 9.29 9.25
CA GLY A 180 -6.59 8.22 10.17
C GLY A 180 -7.74 7.78 11.09
N ALA A 181 -8.95 8.29 10.93
CA ALA A 181 -10.05 7.96 11.82
C ALA A 181 -10.59 6.54 11.60
N LEU A 182 -10.53 6.03 10.38
CA LEU A 182 -11.15 4.79 9.96
C LEU A 182 -10.14 3.85 9.28
N VAL A 183 -10.39 2.56 9.38
CA VAL A 183 -9.71 1.50 8.63
C VAL A 183 -10.73 0.82 7.73
N SER A 184 -10.43 0.70 6.44
CA SER A 184 -11.22 -0.10 5.51
C SER A 184 -10.48 -1.36 5.13
N THR A 185 -11.19 -2.47 5.02
CA THR A 185 -10.63 -3.77 4.66
C THR A 185 -11.35 -4.41 3.49
N THR A 186 -10.61 -5.13 2.65
CA THR A 186 -11.16 -6.11 1.70
C THR A 186 -10.74 -7.51 2.09
N CYS A 187 -11.64 -8.46 1.87
CA CYS A 187 -11.44 -9.84 2.27
C CYS A 187 -11.89 -10.79 1.13
N LYS A 188 -11.33 -12.00 1.09
CA LYS A 188 -11.77 -13.06 0.17
C LYS A 188 -13.23 -13.49 0.38
N ASP A 189 -13.82 -13.16 1.53
CA ASP A 189 -15.25 -13.33 1.78
C ASP A 189 -16.12 -12.35 0.97
N LYS A 190 -15.51 -11.57 0.06
CA LYS A 190 -16.13 -10.59 -0.84
C LYS A 190 -16.71 -9.36 -0.13
N GLN A 191 -16.45 -9.23 1.16
CA GLN A 191 -16.94 -8.09 1.93
C GLN A 191 -15.89 -6.97 1.98
N LEU A 192 -16.39 -5.76 1.83
CA LEU A 192 -15.74 -4.50 2.13
C LEU A 192 -16.27 -4.01 3.46
N ARG A 193 -15.38 -3.75 4.42
CA ARG A 193 -15.75 -3.31 5.77
C ARG A 193 -15.06 -2.03 6.13
N ILE A 194 -15.72 -1.23 6.96
CA ILE A 194 -15.17 -0.02 7.56
C ILE A 194 -15.23 -0.15 9.08
N PHE A 195 -14.13 0.14 9.73
CA PHE A 195 -13.94 0.08 11.18
C PHE A 195 -13.54 1.45 11.73
N ASP A 196 -14.04 1.80 12.91
CA ASP A 196 -13.42 2.81 13.77
C ASP A 196 -12.68 2.06 14.90
N PRO A 197 -11.36 1.93 14.82
CA PRO A 197 -10.58 1.13 15.77
C PRO A 197 -10.55 1.70 17.17
N ARG A 198 -11.00 2.96 17.36
CA ARG A 198 -11.10 3.62 18.67
C ARG A 198 -12.44 3.37 19.35
N ALA A 199 -13.48 3.11 18.57
CA ALA A 199 -14.83 2.95 19.09
C ALA A 199 -15.11 1.51 19.54
N LYS A 200 -14.90 0.56 18.64
CA LYS A 200 -15.16 -0.87 18.86
C LYS A 200 -14.47 -1.73 17.82
N PRO A 201 -14.20 -3.03 18.14
CA PRO A 201 -13.55 -3.94 17.21
C PRO A 201 -14.44 -4.35 16.02
N GLU A 202 -15.78 -4.30 16.15
CA GLU A 202 -16.69 -4.67 15.07
C GLU A 202 -16.73 -3.63 13.96
N ALA A 203 -16.98 -4.08 12.73
CA ALA A 203 -17.16 -3.18 11.60
C ALA A 203 -18.36 -2.24 11.84
N SER A 204 -18.14 -0.95 11.63
CA SER A 204 -19.21 0.04 11.67
C SER A 204 -20.11 -0.08 10.44
N GLN A 205 -19.55 -0.49 9.31
CA GLN A 205 -20.25 -0.70 8.06
C GLN A 205 -19.67 -1.91 7.30
N SER A 206 -20.51 -2.61 6.55
CA SER A 206 -20.11 -3.73 5.72
C SER A 206 -21.01 -3.83 4.49
N THR A 207 -20.39 -4.12 3.34
CA THR A 207 -21.11 -4.34 2.08
C THR A 207 -20.37 -5.36 1.21
N GLN A 208 -21.09 -5.99 0.27
CA GLN A 208 -20.45 -6.83 -0.72
C GLN A 208 -19.72 -5.95 -1.74
N ALA A 209 -18.41 -6.12 -1.85
CA ALA A 209 -17.58 -5.31 -2.75
C ALA A 209 -17.63 -5.81 -4.19
N HIS A 210 -17.02 -6.97 -4.42
CA HIS A 210 -16.86 -7.57 -5.75
C HIS A 210 -17.41 -8.98 -5.74
N GLU A 211 -17.84 -9.47 -6.92
CA GLU A 211 -18.44 -10.79 -7.02
C GLU A 211 -17.43 -11.93 -6.99
N ASN A 212 -16.18 -11.64 -7.32
CA ASN A 212 -15.10 -12.60 -7.30
C ASN A 212 -14.19 -12.39 -6.08
N SER A 213 -13.69 -13.48 -5.50
CA SER A 213 -12.76 -13.46 -4.35
C SER A 213 -11.29 -13.27 -4.74
N LYS A 214 -11.01 -12.96 -6.02
CA LYS A 214 -9.66 -12.59 -6.47
C LYS A 214 -9.19 -11.30 -5.79
N ASP A 215 -7.89 -11.03 -5.93
CA ASP A 215 -7.23 -9.90 -5.29
C ASP A 215 -7.98 -8.59 -5.46
N GLY A 216 -8.22 -7.92 -4.34
CA GLY A 216 -8.85 -6.62 -4.28
C GLY A 216 -7.92 -5.56 -3.69
N ARG A 217 -8.05 -4.33 -4.14
CA ARG A 217 -7.31 -3.18 -3.61
C ARG A 217 -8.27 -2.10 -3.17
N LEU A 218 -7.84 -1.30 -2.20
CA LEU A 218 -8.59 -0.19 -1.66
C LEU A 218 -7.77 1.09 -1.70
N VAL A 219 -8.47 2.20 -1.87
CA VAL A 219 -7.92 3.54 -1.66
C VAL A 219 -9.00 4.51 -1.23
N TRP A 220 -8.74 5.29 -0.18
CA TRP A 220 -9.54 6.44 0.15
C TRP A 220 -9.23 7.58 -0.82
N THR A 221 -10.27 8.22 -1.34
CA THR A 221 -10.09 9.42 -2.17
C THR A 221 -9.85 10.64 -1.29
N GLY A 222 -9.56 11.79 -1.89
CA GLY A 222 -9.21 13.01 -1.15
C GLY A 222 -10.26 13.53 -0.14
N THR A 223 -11.50 13.02 -0.19
CA THR A 223 -12.55 13.26 0.79
C THR A 223 -12.73 12.02 1.66
N GLN A 224 -13.08 12.21 2.95
CA GLN A 224 -13.34 11.11 3.88
C GLN A 224 -14.60 10.29 3.52
N GLU A 225 -15.39 10.78 2.59
CA GLU A 225 -16.69 10.22 2.24
C GLU A 225 -16.62 9.17 1.14
N HIS A 226 -15.49 9.10 0.42
CA HIS A 226 -15.38 8.22 -0.75
C HIS A 226 -14.23 7.24 -0.65
N LEU A 227 -14.55 6.01 -1.00
CA LEU A 227 -13.62 4.89 -1.09
C LEU A 227 -13.68 4.31 -2.50
N VAL A 228 -12.53 3.95 -3.05
CA VAL A 228 -12.42 3.24 -4.32
C VAL A 228 -11.94 1.83 -4.03
N SER A 229 -12.63 0.85 -4.58
CA SER A 229 -12.16 -0.54 -4.58
C SER A 229 -11.90 -1.01 -6.00
N THR A 230 -10.89 -1.86 -6.15
CA THR A 230 -10.65 -2.61 -7.38
C THR A 230 -10.79 -4.09 -7.09
N GLY A 231 -11.28 -4.84 -8.07
CA GLY A 231 -11.49 -6.28 -7.93
C GLY A 231 -11.92 -6.89 -9.25
N PHE A 232 -12.61 -8.01 -9.16
CA PHE A 232 -13.06 -8.76 -10.33
C PHE A 232 -14.57 -9.04 -10.23
N ASN A 233 -15.26 -8.91 -11.35
CA ASN A 233 -16.65 -9.31 -11.46
C ASN A 233 -16.79 -10.85 -11.63
N GLN A 234 -17.99 -11.33 -11.80
CA GLN A 234 -18.29 -12.76 -11.98
C GLN A 234 -17.60 -13.36 -13.21
N MET A 235 -17.45 -12.57 -14.28
CA MET A 235 -16.78 -12.98 -15.52
C MET A 235 -15.26 -12.88 -15.45
N ARG A 236 -14.68 -12.56 -14.25
CA ARG A 236 -13.26 -12.33 -14.04
C ARG A 236 -12.69 -11.11 -14.79
N GLU A 237 -13.55 -10.18 -15.19
CA GLU A 237 -13.10 -8.89 -15.69
C GLU A 237 -12.74 -7.98 -14.54
N ARG A 238 -11.67 -7.18 -14.70
CA ARG A 238 -11.28 -6.18 -13.70
C ARG A 238 -12.32 -5.07 -13.65
N GLU A 239 -12.72 -4.73 -12.44
CA GLU A 239 -13.64 -3.62 -12.21
C GLU A 239 -13.12 -2.66 -11.12
N VAL A 240 -13.53 -1.42 -11.24
CA VAL A 240 -13.30 -0.36 -10.26
C VAL A 240 -14.65 0.13 -9.77
N LYS A 241 -14.84 0.18 -8.46
CA LYS A 241 -16.06 0.69 -7.84
C LYS A 241 -15.75 1.89 -6.96
N LEU A 242 -16.60 2.91 -7.05
CA LEU A 242 -16.60 4.07 -6.17
C LEU A 242 -17.74 3.92 -5.16
N TRP A 243 -17.43 4.15 -3.89
CA TRP A 243 -18.35 4.02 -2.77
C TRP A 243 -18.49 5.35 -2.04
N ASP A 244 -19.73 5.68 -1.63
CA ASP A 244 -20.00 6.73 -0.66
C ASP A 244 -20.17 6.08 0.71
N THR A 245 -19.33 6.44 1.68
CA THR A 245 -19.37 5.84 3.02
C THR A 245 -20.60 6.24 3.82
N ARG A 246 -21.33 7.27 3.40
CA ARG A 246 -22.62 7.68 3.99
C ARG A 246 -23.78 6.81 3.48
N HIS A 247 -23.64 6.20 2.31
CA HIS A 247 -24.61 5.33 1.65
C HIS A 247 -23.94 4.05 1.15
N PHE A 248 -23.39 3.28 2.08
CA PHE A 248 -22.46 2.17 1.81
C PHE A 248 -23.11 0.86 1.32
N SER A 249 -24.42 0.82 1.17
CA SER A 249 -25.16 -0.40 0.75
C SER A 249 -24.88 -0.81 -0.71
N SER A 250 -24.49 0.15 -1.56
CA SER A 250 -24.18 -0.08 -2.97
C SER A 250 -23.14 0.89 -3.47
N ALA A 251 -22.39 0.48 -4.52
CA ALA A 251 -21.45 1.39 -5.16
C ALA A 251 -22.18 2.53 -5.89
N LEU A 252 -21.61 3.74 -5.80
CA LEU A 252 -22.09 4.91 -6.57
C LEU A 252 -21.94 4.69 -8.07
N THR A 253 -20.85 4.07 -8.46
CA THR A 253 -20.55 3.74 -9.85
C THR A 253 -19.60 2.56 -9.93
N SER A 254 -19.68 1.83 -11.04
CA SER A 254 -18.80 0.73 -11.36
C SER A 254 -18.29 0.89 -12.79
N LEU A 255 -17.01 0.63 -12.99
CA LEU A 255 -16.36 0.65 -14.29
C LEU A 255 -15.66 -0.68 -14.52
N THR A 256 -16.07 -1.40 -15.56
CA THR A 256 -15.36 -2.57 -16.04
C THR A 256 -14.22 -2.15 -16.95
N LEU A 257 -13.02 -2.70 -16.71
CA LEU A 257 -11.81 -2.34 -17.44
C LEU A 257 -11.51 -3.35 -18.56
N ASP A 258 -11.06 -4.54 -18.18
CA ASP A 258 -10.57 -5.57 -19.10
C ASP A 258 -10.49 -6.94 -18.39
N THR A 259 -10.02 -7.96 -19.11
CA THR A 259 -9.85 -9.34 -18.63
C THR A 259 -8.41 -9.67 -18.19
N SER A 260 -7.54 -8.67 -17.98
CA SER A 260 -6.16 -8.90 -17.53
C SER A 260 -6.10 -9.62 -16.19
N PRO A 261 -5.14 -10.54 -15.97
CA PRO A 261 -5.16 -11.44 -14.81
C PRO A 261 -4.79 -10.77 -13.48
N GLY A 262 -4.13 -9.63 -13.48
CA GLY A 262 -3.67 -8.93 -12.27
C GLY A 262 -4.65 -7.86 -11.78
N ALA A 263 -4.78 -7.68 -10.48
CA ALA A 263 -5.49 -6.52 -9.93
C ALA A 263 -4.79 -5.21 -10.34
N PRO A 264 -5.54 -4.13 -10.63
CA PRO A 264 -4.93 -2.82 -10.83
C PRO A 264 -4.16 -2.42 -9.58
N SER A 265 -2.86 -2.16 -9.70
CA SER A 265 -2.01 -1.76 -8.57
C SER A 265 -1.67 -0.27 -8.64
N ARG A 266 -1.55 0.35 -7.46
CA ARG A 266 -1.05 1.73 -7.32
C ARG A 266 0.34 1.95 -7.92
N GLY A 267 1.14 0.90 -8.07
CA GLY A 267 2.54 1.00 -8.49
C GLY A 267 2.78 1.55 -9.91
N ARG A 268 1.76 1.63 -10.76
CA ARG A 268 1.88 2.27 -12.08
C ARG A 268 1.62 3.77 -12.05
N GLU A 269 1.00 4.32 -11.00
CA GLU A 269 0.68 5.75 -10.90
C GLU A 269 1.79 6.58 -10.23
N ILE A 270 2.72 5.97 -9.52
CA ILE A 270 3.85 6.67 -8.85
C ILE A 270 4.77 7.37 -9.87
N ASN A 271 4.73 7.00 -11.13
CA ASN A 271 5.52 7.66 -12.19
C ASN A 271 4.97 9.01 -12.65
N LEU A 272 3.84 9.49 -12.13
CA LEU A 272 3.13 10.66 -12.68
C LEU A 272 3.12 11.91 -11.78
N GLU A 273 3.52 11.83 -10.51
CA GLU A 273 3.35 12.96 -9.58
C GLU A 273 4.62 13.56 -8.98
N MET A 274 5.79 13.20 -9.47
CA MET A 274 7.04 13.81 -9.02
C MET A 274 7.42 15.02 -9.88
N GLY A 275 6.57 16.02 -9.91
CA GLY A 275 6.94 17.38 -10.32
C GLY A 275 7.50 18.15 -9.11
N PRO A 276 8.48 19.06 -9.28
CA PRO A 276 9.03 19.81 -8.16
C PRO A 276 7.94 20.68 -7.52
N SER A 277 7.76 20.53 -6.21
CA SER A 277 6.98 21.47 -5.41
C SER A 277 7.70 22.83 -5.45
N THR A 278 7.22 23.76 -6.24
CA THR A 278 7.62 25.15 -6.12
C THR A 278 6.99 25.70 -4.84
N SER A 279 7.83 25.88 -3.83
CA SER A 279 7.55 26.74 -2.69
C SER A 279 7.34 28.17 -3.16
N HIS A 280 6.20 28.74 -2.86
CA HIS A 280 5.98 30.16 -2.61
C HIS A 280 5.24 30.31 -1.30
#